data_7cf3afbd3b84797e094769a7ae6c21e6
#
_entry.id   7cf3afbd3b84797e094769a7ae6c21e6
#
_cell.length_a   1.000
_cell.length_b   1.000
_cell.length_c   1.000
_cell.angle_alpha   90.00
_cell.angle_beta   90.00
_cell.angle_gamma   90.00
#
_symmetry.space_group_name_H-M   'P 1'
#
loop_
_entity.id
_entity.type
_entity.pdbx_description
1 polymer ?
#
loop_
_entity_poly.entity_id
_entity_poly.type
_entity_poly.pdbx_seq_one_letter_code
_entity_poly.pdbx_strand_id
1 'polypeptide(L)'
;MLRRSNAIKRVLAVMMAMLLVFGAFAGCSQMDDLVSGVTASGEFPVEVNGVTISSRPQRVVVLSPSLADVVLALGCETQLAGASEECTQSGLNELEKISASDAEAIKGLQPDLVLLDPTSNAAQSALEEAGVTVLSVDPATDREDYERMFSQVSSAFMGGGSGYQEGIDTAQDIFITLDTINRIVPSDRVTTGCYLYDLESSAVTGDMFASTIMSYAGVTNVFDSEEGGTYDFDSLRISNPNVIFCAPGLKEEIENDSRFDDFQAVKDGKVVELDTSLMEWQGRTV
;
A
#
# COMPACT_ATOMS: atom_id res chain seq x y z
N MET A 1 -22.13 54.88 36.56
CA MET A 1 -20.98 54.51 35.68
C MET A 1 -20.53 53.07 35.80
N LEU A 2 -20.87 52.31 36.82
CA LEU A 2 -20.39 50.91 37.05
C LEU A 2 -21.06 49.81 36.20
N ARG A 3 -22.23 50.04 35.60
CA ARG A 3 -22.95 49.00 34.80
C ARG A 3 -22.43 48.80 33.39
N ARG A 4 -21.77 49.80 32.76
CA ARG A 4 -21.17 49.69 31.41
C ARG A 4 -19.85 48.92 31.40
N SER A 5 -19.08 48.95 32.48
CA SER A 5 -17.80 48.25 32.61
C SER A 5 -17.96 46.70 32.60
N ASN A 6 -19.02 46.17 33.19
CA ASN A 6 -19.25 44.74 33.26
C ASN A 6 -19.77 44.14 31.94
N ALA A 7 -20.47 44.92 31.11
CA ALA A 7 -20.91 44.50 29.80
C ALA A 7 -19.71 44.38 28.83
N ILE A 8 -18.78 45.33 28.85
CA ILE A 8 -17.57 45.31 28.03
C ILE A 8 -16.67 44.14 28.42
N LYS A 9 -16.49 43.86 29.72
CA LYS A 9 -15.73 42.69 30.20
C LYS A 9 -16.33 41.35 29.78
N ARG A 10 -17.68 41.25 29.76
CA ARG A 10 -18.38 40.04 29.27
C ARG A 10 -18.27 39.85 27.78
N VAL A 11 -18.33 40.90 26.97
CA VAL A 11 -18.14 40.86 25.53
C VAL A 11 -16.69 40.51 25.18
N LEU A 12 -15.71 41.06 25.91
CA LEU A 12 -14.29 40.68 25.71
C LEU A 12 -14.01 39.22 26.09
N ALA A 13 -14.64 38.72 27.17
CA ALA A 13 -14.51 37.33 27.60
C ALA A 13 -15.13 36.35 26.59
N VAL A 14 -16.27 36.71 25.98
CA VAL A 14 -16.92 35.91 24.93
C VAL A 14 -16.12 35.94 23.63
N MET A 15 -15.55 37.09 23.22
CA MET A 15 -14.66 37.17 22.08
C MET A 15 -13.35 36.39 22.28
N MET A 16 -12.78 36.41 23.48
CA MET A 16 -11.57 35.64 23.80
C MET A 16 -11.87 34.13 23.86
N ALA A 17 -13.06 33.74 24.33
CA ALA A 17 -13.51 32.34 24.29
C ALA A 17 -13.78 31.87 22.85
N MET A 18 -14.34 32.70 21.96
CA MET A 18 -14.48 32.37 20.52
C MET A 18 -13.13 32.26 19.81
N LEU A 19 -12.15 33.10 20.11
CA LEU A 19 -10.82 33.02 19.56
C LEU A 19 -10.08 31.73 19.99
N LEU A 20 -10.33 31.25 21.21
CA LEU A 20 -9.77 29.97 21.69
C LEU A 20 -10.44 28.75 21.05
N VAL A 21 -11.72 28.83 20.68
CA VAL A 21 -12.44 27.75 19.98
C VAL A 21 -12.00 27.67 18.49
N PHE A 22 -11.75 28.82 17.84
CA PHE A 22 -11.22 28.84 16.48
C PHE A 22 -9.75 28.40 16.40
N GLY A 23 -8.94 28.61 17.45
CA GLY A 23 -7.56 28.17 17.51
C GLY A 23 -7.39 26.65 17.73
N ALA A 24 -8.42 25.97 18.27
CA ALA A 24 -8.37 24.54 18.53
C ALA A 24 -8.73 23.68 17.28
N PHE A 25 -9.41 24.26 16.29
CA PHE A 25 -9.74 23.57 15.04
C PHE A 25 -8.63 23.66 13.97
N ALA A 26 -7.69 24.62 14.09
CA ALA A 26 -6.56 24.72 13.17
C ALA A 26 -5.38 23.78 13.55
N GLY A 27 -5.40 23.17 14.74
CA GLY A 27 -4.31 22.32 15.24
C GLY A 27 -4.45 20.84 14.87
N CYS A 28 -5.66 20.37 14.55
CA CYS A 28 -5.85 18.95 14.16
C CYS A 28 -5.45 18.68 12.71
N SER A 29 -5.66 19.61 11.78
CA SER A 29 -5.30 19.40 10.39
C SER A 29 -3.77 19.32 10.15
N GLN A 30 -2.98 20.10 10.90
CA GLN A 30 -1.52 20.08 10.74
C GLN A 30 -0.82 18.83 11.28
N MET A 31 -1.45 18.11 12.20
CA MET A 31 -0.88 16.85 12.71
C MET A 31 -1.22 15.67 11.79
N ASP A 32 -2.42 15.67 11.22
CA ASP A 32 -2.82 14.66 10.23
C ASP A 32 -2.02 14.82 8.91
N ASP A 33 -1.75 16.06 8.48
CA ASP A 33 -0.95 16.38 7.29
C ASP A 33 0.50 15.86 7.42
N LEU A 34 1.09 15.90 8.61
CA LEU A 34 2.46 15.42 8.86
C LEU A 34 2.57 13.89 8.86
N VAL A 35 1.52 13.19 9.22
CA VAL A 35 1.48 11.72 9.27
C VAL A 35 1.09 11.14 7.91
N SER A 36 0.16 11.78 7.20
CA SER A 36 -0.33 11.32 5.91
C SER A 36 0.63 11.59 4.74
N GLY A 37 1.56 12.55 4.88
CA GLY A 37 2.41 13.02 3.77
C GLY A 37 1.66 13.81 2.70
N VAL A 38 0.42 14.26 2.97
CA VAL A 38 -0.42 15.02 2.02
C VAL A 38 -0.72 16.40 2.60
N THR A 39 -0.42 17.46 1.85
CA THR A 39 -0.79 18.83 2.19
C THR A 39 -1.43 19.53 1.00
N ALA A 40 -2.56 20.19 1.22
CA ALA A 40 -3.27 20.95 0.20
C ALA A 40 -4.08 22.09 0.79
N SER A 41 -4.26 23.16 0.00
CA SER A 41 -5.17 24.27 0.32
C SER A 41 -6.46 24.22 -0.51
N GLY A 42 -6.68 23.15 -1.25
CA GLY A 42 -7.78 22.91 -2.18
C GLY A 42 -7.55 21.58 -2.91
N GLU A 43 -8.10 21.39 -4.10
CA GLU A 43 -7.84 20.18 -4.88
C GLU A 43 -6.42 20.17 -5.42
N PHE A 44 -5.99 21.25 -6.09
CA PHE A 44 -4.63 21.42 -6.60
C PHE A 44 -4.17 22.88 -6.41
N PRO A 45 -2.86 23.15 -6.21
CA PRO A 45 -1.80 22.14 -6.09
C PRO A 45 -1.94 21.32 -4.82
N VAL A 46 -1.49 20.06 -4.88
CA VAL A 46 -1.35 19.16 -3.74
C VAL A 46 0.12 18.79 -3.57
N GLU A 47 0.57 18.69 -2.34
CA GLU A 47 1.89 18.16 -1.99
C GLU A 47 1.71 16.76 -1.39
N VAL A 48 2.39 15.77 -1.96
CA VAL A 48 2.38 14.37 -1.49
C VAL A 48 3.82 13.92 -1.36
N ASN A 49 4.22 13.48 -0.18
CA ASN A 49 5.59 13.04 0.13
C ASN A 49 6.65 14.08 -0.28
N GLY A 50 6.37 15.39 -0.12
CA GLY A 50 7.26 16.48 -0.52
C GLY A 50 7.29 16.77 -2.03
N VAL A 51 6.49 16.08 -2.83
CA VAL A 51 6.34 16.30 -4.27
C VAL A 51 5.11 17.16 -4.55
N THR A 52 5.30 18.31 -5.19
CA THR A 52 4.19 19.20 -5.57
C THR A 52 3.59 18.78 -6.91
N ILE A 53 2.31 18.41 -6.91
CA ILE A 53 1.51 18.11 -8.08
C ILE A 53 0.63 19.34 -8.36
N SER A 54 0.94 20.07 -9.42
CA SER A 54 0.37 21.41 -9.67
C SER A 54 -1.07 21.36 -10.20
N SER A 55 -1.46 20.30 -10.88
CA SER A 55 -2.79 20.10 -11.49
C SER A 55 -3.07 18.60 -11.60
N ARG A 56 -4.35 18.25 -11.82
CA ARG A 56 -4.75 16.86 -12.03
C ARG A 56 -3.95 16.21 -13.16
N PRO A 57 -3.20 15.12 -12.86
CA PRO A 57 -2.44 14.41 -13.88
C PRO A 57 -3.36 13.81 -14.96
N GLN A 58 -2.90 13.84 -16.21
CA GLN A 58 -3.63 13.29 -17.36
C GLN A 58 -2.85 12.18 -18.07
N ARG A 59 -1.55 12.07 -17.79
CA ARG A 59 -0.64 11.14 -18.43
C ARG A 59 0.30 10.55 -17.38
N VAL A 60 -0.22 9.61 -16.61
CA VAL A 60 0.55 8.96 -15.53
C VAL A 60 1.22 7.71 -16.09
N VAL A 61 2.50 7.51 -15.76
CA VAL A 61 3.18 6.24 -15.96
C VAL A 61 3.38 5.59 -14.60
N VAL A 62 2.90 4.36 -14.42
CA VAL A 62 3.06 3.59 -13.18
C VAL A 62 4.13 2.51 -13.36
N LEU A 63 5.12 2.51 -12.46
CA LEU A 63 6.26 1.58 -12.54
C LEU A 63 6.15 0.42 -11.53
N SER A 64 5.36 0.59 -10.47
CA SER A 64 5.13 -0.42 -9.43
C SER A 64 3.89 -1.24 -9.70
N PRO A 65 3.95 -2.58 -9.73
CA PRO A 65 2.78 -3.44 -9.86
C PRO A 65 1.78 -3.26 -8.71
N SER A 66 2.26 -3.09 -7.48
CA SER A 66 1.40 -2.86 -6.31
C SER A 66 0.63 -1.55 -6.43
N LEU A 67 1.32 -0.44 -6.77
CA LEU A 67 0.67 0.86 -6.96
C LEU A 67 -0.24 0.90 -8.20
N ALA A 68 0.07 0.13 -9.24
CA ALA A 68 -0.83 -0.06 -10.37
C ALA A 68 -2.16 -0.67 -9.93
N ASP A 69 -2.12 -1.64 -9.02
CA ASP A 69 -3.32 -2.28 -8.45
C ASP A 69 -4.13 -1.29 -7.58
N VAL A 70 -3.45 -0.41 -6.82
CA VAL A 70 -4.07 0.69 -6.08
C VAL A 70 -4.78 1.67 -7.03
N VAL A 71 -4.14 2.07 -8.13
CA VAL A 71 -4.75 2.93 -9.16
C VAL A 71 -6.02 2.31 -9.74
N LEU A 72 -6.01 0.99 -9.97
CA LEU A 72 -7.20 0.26 -10.43
C LEU A 72 -8.29 0.20 -9.36
N ALA A 73 -7.93 0.05 -8.08
CA ALA A 73 -8.90 0.06 -6.98
C ALA A 73 -9.60 1.42 -6.84
N LEU A 74 -8.85 2.50 -7.09
CA LEU A 74 -9.36 3.89 -7.06
C LEU A 74 -10.13 4.29 -8.34
N GLY A 75 -10.18 3.43 -9.38
CA GLY A 75 -10.83 3.74 -10.66
C GLY A 75 -10.15 4.86 -11.46
N CYS A 76 -8.82 5.02 -11.29
CA CYS A 76 -8.02 6.06 -11.92
C CYS A 76 -7.26 5.60 -13.16
N GLU A 77 -7.53 4.40 -13.67
CA GLU A 77 -6.82 3.80 -14.81
C GLU A 77 -6.90 4.62 -16.11
N THR A 78 -7.94 5.43 -16.28
CA THR A 78 -8.11 6.30 -17.45
C THR A 78 -7.05 7.41 -17.56
N GLN A 79 -6.33 7.69 -16.47
CA GLN A 79 -5.24 8.68 -16.44
C GLN A 79 -3.88 8.03 -16.77
N LEU A 80 -3.81 6.70 -16.90
CA LEU A 80 -2.57 6.00 -17.22
C LEU A 80 -2.24 6.12 -18.71
N ALA A 81 -0.99 6.51 -18.99
CA ALA A 81 -0.41 6.57 -20.33
C ALA A 81 0.53 5.39 -20.63
N GLY A 82 1.01 4.70 -19.59
CA GLY A 82 1.87 3.53 -19.67
C GLY A 82 2.07 2.88 -18.32
N ALA A 83 2.62 1.68 -18.34
CA ALA A 83 2.91 0.91 -17.14
C ALA A 83 4.19 0.10 -17.30
N SER A 84 4.84 -0.28 -16.19
CA SER A 84 5.93 -1.24 -16.22
C SER A 84 5.52 -2.57 -16.83
N GLU A 85 6.47 -3.27 -17.49
CA GLU A 85 6.29 -4.64 -17.98
C GLU A 85 5.84 -5.60 -16.87
N GLU A 86 6.21 -5.30 -15.62
CA GLU A 86 5.84 -6.07 -14.43
C GLU A 86 4.39 -5.84 -13.98
N CYS A 87 3.73 -4.76 -14.44
CA CYS A 87 2.32 -4.48 -14.17
C CYS A 87 1.42 -5.35 -15.06
N THR A 88 1.13 -6.57 -14.64
CA THR A 88 0.43 -7.59 -15.44
C THR A 88 -1.08 -7.64 -15.19
N GLN A 89 -1.65 -6.69 -14.45
CA GLN A 89 -3.08 -6.57 -14.20
C GLN A 89 -3.88 -6.51 -15.50
N SER A 90 -4.96 -7.28 -15.58
CA SER A 90 -5.79 -7.36 -16.80
C SER A 90 -6.38 -6.01 -17.24
N GLY A 91 -6.63 -5.10 -16.29
CA GLY A 91 -7.08 -3.73 -16.58
C GLY A 91 -6.05 -2.84 -17.27
N LEU A 92 -4.79 -3.28 -17.37
CA LEU A 92 -3.67 -2.52 -17.95
C LEU A 92 -3.14 -3.15 -19.25
N ASN A 93 -3.82 -4.15 -19.83
CA ASN A 93 -3.33 -4.87 -21.01
C ASN A 93 -3.22 -4.00 -22.26
N GLU A 94 -4.03 -2.95 -22.38
CA GLU A 94 -4.04 -2.05 -23.52
C GLU A 94 -2.99 -0.91 -23.41
N LEU A 95 -2.35 -0.76 -22.25
CA LEU A 95 -1.32 0.25 -22.04
C LEU A 95 0.03 -0.19 -22.64
N GLU A 96 0.79 0.81 -23.08
CA GLU A 96 2.18 0.59 -23.46
C GLU A 96 2.99 0.10 -22.27
N LYS A 97 3.72 -1.00 -22.46
CA LYS A 97 4.56 -1.65 -21.45
C LYS A 97 6.02 -1.28 -21.68
N ILE A 98 6.64 -0.78 -20.62
CA ILE A 98 8.03 -0.29 -20.66
C ILE A 98 8.82 -0.85 -19.48
N SER A 99 10.12 -0.98 -19.66
CA SER A 99 10.99 -1.33 -18.53
C SER A 99 11.02 -0.19 -17.51
N ALA A 100 10.86 -0.49 -16.22
CA ALA A 100 10.92 0.48 -15.14
C ALA A 100 12.31 1.19 -15.04
N SER A 101 13.35 0.63 -15.63
CA SER A 101 14.69 1.21 -15.69
C SER A 101 14.97 2.06 -16.94
N ASP A 102 14.09 2.07 -17.94
CA ASP A 102 14.29 2.80 -19.20
C ASP A 102 13.69 4.21 -19.12
N ALA A 103 14.48 5.15 -18.57
CA ALA A 103 14.06 6.55 -18.43
C ALA A 103 13.73 7.22 -19.79
N GLU A 104 14.37 6.82 -20.89
CA GLU A 104 14.10 7.39 -22.22
C GLU A 104 12.76 6.92 -22.77
N ALA A 105 12.44 5.64 -22.64
CA ALA A 105 11.12 5.12 -23.01
C ALA A 105 10.01 5.76 -22.16
N ILE A 106 10.22 5.90 -20.82
CA ILE A 106 9.27 6.56 -19.92
C ILE A 106 9.02 8.00 -20.36
N LYS A 107 10.08 8.78 -20.63
CA LYS A 107 9.97 10.17 -21.13
C LYS A 107 9.28 10.25 -22.49
N GLY A 108 9.47 9.22 -23.34
CA GLY A 108 8.82 9.12 -24.65
C GLY A 108 7.30 9.16 -24.55
N LEU A 109 6.72 8.67 -23.46
CA LEU A 109 5.28 8.76 -23.18
C LEU A 109 4.81 10.13 -22.73
N GLN A 110 5.72 11.09 -22.52
CA GLN A 110 5.44 12.47 -22.07
C GLN A 110 4.56 12.49 -20.80
N PRO A 111 4.95 11.80 -19.73
CA PRO A 111 4.17 11.77 -18.50
C PRO A 111 4.19 13.15 -17.81
N ASP A 112 3.07 13.51 -17.20
CA ASP A 112 2.99 14.63 -16.27
C ASP A 112 3.19 14.17 -14.81
N LEU A 113 3.10 12.84 -14.57
CA LEU A 113 3.44 12.20 -13.31
C LEU A 113 3.98 10.77 -13.57
N VAL A 114 5.04 10.40 -12.86
CA VAL A 114 5.49 9.00 -12.75
C VAL A 114 5.27 8.54 -11.31
N LEU A 115 4.56 7.43 -11.16
CA LEU A 115 4.27 6.79 -9.88
C LEU A 115 5.11 5.54 -9.73
N LEU A 116 5.87 5.45 -8.65
CA LEU A 116 6.76 4.32 -8.34
C LEU A 116 6.83 4.06 -6.84
N ASP A 117 7.39 2.92 -6.46
CA ASP A 117 7.77 2.59 -5.09
C ASP A 117 9.31 2.47 -4.97
N PRO A 118 9.85 2.33 -3.76
CA PRO A 118 11.30 2.22 -3.56
C PRO A 118 11.95 1.05 -4.29
N THR A 119 11.21 -0.01 -4.64
CA THR A 119 11.75 -1.18 -5.34
C THR A 119 11.80 -0.96 -6.86
N SER A 120 10.93 -0.10 -7.40
CA SER A 120 10.82 0.23 -8.82
C SER A 120 11.46 1.56 -9.21
N ASN A 121 12.40 2.08 -8.39
CA ASN A 121 12.95 3.44 -8.50
C ASN A 121 14.16 3.57 -9.45
N ALA A 122 14.52 2.55 -10.23
CA ALA A 122 15.76 2.52 -11.01
C ALA A 122 15.94 3.72 -11.98
N ALA A 123 14.83 4.27 -12.52
CA ALA A 123 14.85 5.43 -13.41
C ALA A 123 14.63 6.78 -12.69
N GLN A 124 14.35 6.80 -11.39
CA GLN A 124 13.90 7.99 -10.66
C GLN A 124 14.80 9.21 -10.86
N SER A 125 16.10 9.09 -10.54
CA SER A 125 17.02 10.21 -10.63
C SER A 125 17.13 10.78 -12.05
N ALA A 126 17.13 9.92 -13.08
CA ALA A 126 17.22 10.36 -14.46
C ALA A 126 15.93 11.07 -14.93
N LEU A 127 14.77 10.68 -14.40
CA LEU A 127 13.48 11.33 -14.68
C LEU A 127 13.39 12.70 -14.00
N GLU A 128 13.81 12.79 -12.72
CA GLU A 128 13.84 14.05 -11.96
C GLU A 128 14.80 15.05 -12.59
N GLU A 129 16.01 14.63 -13.00
CA GLU A 129 16.97 15.47 -13.73
C GLU A 129 16.42 15.98 -15.07
N ALA A 130 15.54 15.20 -15.69
CA ALA A 130 14.84 15.58 -16.91
C ALA A 130 13.61 16.50 -16.66
N GLY A 131 13.31 16.82 -15.41
CA GLY A 131 12.19 17.67 -15.02
C GLY A 131 10.83 16.97 -15.00
N VAL A 132 10.79 15.63 -15.00
CA VAL A 132 9.56 14.86 -14.85
C VAL A 132 9.17 14.82 -13.37
N THR A 133 7.89 15.03 -13.05
CA THR A 133 7.39 14.86 -11.68
C THR A 133 7.36 13.37 -11.34
N VAL A 134 8.11 12.97 -10.32
CA VAL A 134 8.16 11.58 -9.83
C VAL A 134 7.64 11.53 -8.41
N LEU A 135 6.66 10.69 -8.16
CA LEU A 135 6.10 10.41 -6.84
C LEU A 135 6.46 8.99 -6.43
N SER A 136 7.23 8.87 -5.35
CA SER A 136 7.47 7.60 -4.69
C SER A 136 6.49 7.42 -3.52
N VAL A 137 5.84 6.27 -3.47
CA VAL A 137 4.91 5.89 -2.40
C VAL A 137 5.35 4.54 -1.85
N ASP A 138 5.53 4.45 -0.54
CA ASP A 138 5.93 3.22 0.11
C ASP A 138 4.78 2.21 0.11
N PRO A 139 5.06 0.92 -0.13
CA PRO A 139 4.09 -0.15 0.06
C PRO A 139 3.61 -0.20 1.52
N ALA A 140 2.37 -0.60 1.73
CA ALA A 140 1.84 -0.80 3.06
C ALA A 140 2.41 -2.06 3.71
N THR A 141 2.58 -2.03 5.03
CA THR A 141 2.93 -3.18 5.85
C THR A 141 1.79 -3.55 6.80
N ASP A 142 1.00 -2.56 7.20
CA ASP A 142 -0.16 -2.72 8.06
C ASP A 142 -1.36 -1.88 7.57
N ARG A 143 -2.41 -1.83 8.38
CA ARG A 143 -3.65 -1.09 8.05
C ARG A 143 -3.42 0.42 7.98
N GLU A 144 -2.62 1.00 8.87
CA GLU A 144 -2.38 2.44 8.90
C GLU A 144 -1.57 2.87 7.68
N ASP A 145 -0.54 2.10 7.33
CA ASP A 145 0.22 2.28 6.11
C ASP A 145 -0.65 2.16 4.87
N TYR A 146 -1.60 1.22 4.88
CA TYR A 146 -2.51 0.99 3.76
C TYR A 146 -3.44 2.19 3.53
N GLU A 147 -4.06 2.72 4.59
CA GLU A 147 -4.87 3.93 4.51
C GLU A 147 -4.03 5.14 4.04
N ARG A 148 -2.79 5.26 4.51
CA ARG A 148 -1.84 6.31 4.09
C ARG A 148 -1.48 6.17 2.61
N MET A 149 -1.10 4.99 2.14
CA MET A 149 -0.76 4.72 0.75
C MET A 149 -1.92 5.07 -0.18
N PHE A 150 -3.13 4.63 0.13
CA PHE A 150 -4.32 4.94 -0.65
C PHE A 150 -4.62 6.44 -0.67
N SER A 151 -4.52 7.13 0.48
CA SER A 151 -4.75 8.58 0.55
C SER A 151 -3.72 9.37 -0.25
N GLN A 152 -2.45 8.92 -0.27
CA GLN A 152 -1.38 9.55 -1.03
C GLN A 152 -1.60 9.38 -2.54
N VAL A 153 -1.85 8.14 -3.00
CA VAL A 153 -2.12 7.88 -4.43
C VAL A 153 -3.38 8.61 -4.88
N SER A 154 -4.47 8.50 -4.14
CA SER A 154 -5.73 9.16 -4.49
C SER A 154 -5.60 10.69 -4.52
N SER A 155 -4.89 11.30 -3.56
CA SER A 155 -4.61 12.74 -3.55
C SER A 155 -3.79 13.17 -4.77
N ALA A 156 -2.81 12.37 -5.18
CA ALA A 156 -2.01 12.64 -6.37
C ALA A 156 -2.86 12.68 -7.65
N PHE A 157 -3.87 11.81 -7.77
CA PHE A 157 -4.73 11.69 -8.94
C PHE A 157 -5.95 12.62 -8.93
N MET A 158 -6.53 12.89 -7.76
CA MET A 158 -7.81 13.59 -7.62
C MET A 158 -7.70 14.94 -6.92
N GLY A 159 -6.58 15.22 -6.23
CA GLY A 159 -6.37 16.43 -5.45
C GLY A 159 -6.46 16.20 -3.95
N GLY A 160 -6.00 17.18 -3.17
CA GLY A 160 -5.80 17.02 -1.73
C GLY A 160 -7.09 17.01 -0.90
N GLY A 161 -8.17 17.60 -1.41
CA GLY A 161 -9.45 17.62 -0.70
C GLY A 161 -10.24 16.34 -0.88
N SER A 162 -10.80 16.15 -2.06
CA SER A 162 -11.63 14.97 -2.37
C SER A 162 -10.80 13.69 -2.47
N GLY A 163 -9.59 13.76 -3.03
CA GLY A 163 -8.73 12.59 -3.20
C GLY A 163 -8.29 11.99 -1.88
N TYR A 164 -7.92 12.81 -0.89
CA TYR A 164 -7.52 12.30 0.41
C TYR A 164 -8.62 11.44 1.05
N GLN A 165 -9.85 11.96 1.08
CA GLN A 165 -10.97 11.24 1.69
C GLN A 165 -11.35 9.99 0.89
N GLU A 166 -11.35 10.05 -0.44
CA GLU A 166 -11.63 8.91 -1.32
C GLU A 166 -10.63 7.77 -1.08
N GLY A 167 -9.35 8.11 -0.91
CA GLY A 167 -8.32 7.11 -0.59
C GLY A 167 -8.59 6.41 0.74
N ILE A 168 -8.88 7.17 1.79
CA ILE A 168 -9.22 6.61 3.11
C ILE A 168 -10.46 5.74 3.03
N ASP A 169 -11.54 6.22 2.40
CA ASP A 169 -12.81 5.49 2.30
C ASP A 169 -12.62 4.17 1.53
N THR A 170 -11.87 4.19 0.42
CA THR A 170 -11.58 2.98 -0.37
C THR A 170 -10.77 1.96 0.43
N ALA A 171 -9.72 2.41 1.15
CA ALA A 171 -8.92 1.53 2.00
C ALA A 171 -9.77 0.91 3.12
N GLN A 172 -10.62 1.70 3.76
CA GLN A 172 -11.50 1.23 4.83
C GLN A 172 -12.53 0.21 4.33
N ASP A 173 -13.10 0.37 3.15
CA ASP A 173 -14.04 -0.57 2.55
C ASP A 173 -13.38 -1.94 2.29
N ILE A 174 -12.12 -1.95 1.86
CA ILE A 174 -11.33 -3.17 1.73
C ILE A 174 -11.15 -3.85 3.10
N PHE A 175 -10.75 -3.10 4.12
CA PHE A 175 -10.60 -3.66 5.48
C PHE A 175 -11.93 -4.13 6.10
N ILE A 176 -13.06 -3.50 5.80
CA ILE A 176 -14.40 -4.01 6.19
C ILE A 176 -14.65 -5.40 5.59
N THR A 177 -14.21 -5.61 4.34
CA THR A 177 -14.29 -6.92 3.69
C THR A 177 -13.39 -7.94 4.37
N LEU A 178 -12.11 -7.59 4.63
CA LEU A 178 -11.17 -8.45 5.37
C LEU A 178 -11.67 -8.78 6.78
N ASP A 179 -12.18 -7.81 7.53
CA ASP A 179 -12.80 -8.00 8.85
C ASP A 179 -14.00 -8.96 8.78
N THR A 180 -14.78 -8.91 7.70
CA THR A 180 -15.91 -9.81 7.48
C THR A 180 -15.44 -11.24 7.22
N ILE A 181 -14.37 -11.41 6.43
CA ILE A 181 -13.72 -12.71 6.20
C ILE A 181 -13.17 -13.24 7.53
N ASN A 182 -12.44 -12.44 8.29
CA ASN A 182 -11.86 -12.85 9.56
C ASN A 182 -12.90 -13.34 10.57
N ARG A 183 -14.10 -12.74 10.61
CA ARG A 183 -15.18 -13.15 11.52
C ARG A 183 -15.73 -14.55 11.24
N ILE A 184 -15.62 -15.05 10.01
CA ILE A 184 -16.07 -16.41 9.65
C ILE A 184 -14.97 -17.45 9.81
N VAL A 185 -13.74 -17.04 10.03
CA VAL A 185 -12.63 -17.94 10.31
C VAL A 185 -12.79 -18.52 11.72
N PRO A 186 -12.73 -19.88 11.88
CA PRO A 186 -12.83 -20.48 13.18
C PRO A 186 -11.68 -20.05 14.14
N SER A 187 -12.04 -19.41 15.25
CA SER A 187 -11.05 -18.92 16.24
C SER A 187 -10.52 -20.00 17.19
N ASP A 188 -11.09 -21.20 17.14
CA ASP A 188 -10.71 -22.35 18.00
C ASP A 188 -9.55 -23.16 17.44
N ARG A 189 -9.07 -22.82 16.25
CA ARG A 189 -7.94 -23.49 15.58
C ARG A 189 -6.90 -22.48 15.17
N VAL A 190 -5.72 -22.57 15.76
CA VAL A 190 -4.55 -21.85 15.25
C VAL A 190 -3.97 -22.65 14.10
N THR A 191 -4.00 -22.06 12.90
CA THR A 191 -3.34 -22.63 11.73
C THR A 191 -2.05 -21.84 11.48
N THR A 192 -0.91 -22.53 11.59
CA THR A 192 0.37 -21.91 11.20
C THR A 192 0.65 -22.16 9.74
N GLY A 193 1.24 -21.18 9.05
CA GLY A 193 1.57 -21.29 7.63
C GLY A 193 2.72 -20.40 7.25
N CYS A 194 3.19 -20.56 6.02
CA CYS A 194 4.13 -19.66 5.35
C CYS A 194 3.73 -19.51 3.89
N TYR A 195 4.25 -18.48 3.23
CA TYR A 195 4.27 -18.40 1.77
C TYR A 195 5.73 -18.35 1.31
N LEU A 196 6.12 -19.26 0.43
CA LEU A 196 7.46 -19.37 -0.13
C LEU A 196 7.45 -18.86 -1.58
N TYR A 197 8.32 -17.89 -1.87
CA TYR A 197 8.56 -17.43 -3.25
C TYR A 197 9.52 -18.33 -3.98
N ASP A 198 10.48 -18.95 -3.26
CA ASP A 198 11.42 -19.95 -3.75
C ASP A 198 11.78 -20.95 -2.64
N LEU A 199 12.61 -21.96 -2.99
CA LEU A 199 13.11 -22.98 -2.03
C LEU A 199 14.50 -22.69 -1.49
N GLU A 200 15.02 -21.48 -1.74
CA GLU A 200 16.34 -21.06 -1.32
C GLU A 200 16.26 -20.20 -0.06
N SER A 201 15.57 -19.06 -0.15
CA SER A 201 15.51 -18.14 0.98
C SER A 201 14.37 -17.12 0.96
N SER A 202 13.53 -17.05 -0.07
CA SER A 202 12.54 -15.99 -0.20
C SER A 202 11.16 -16.43 0.28
N ALA A 203 10.59 -15.67 1.23
CA ALA A 203 9.27 -15.94 1.81
C ALA A 203 8.56 -14.64 2.21
N VAL A 204 7.27 -14.74 2.51
CA VAL A 204 6.54 -13.66 3.18
C VAL A 204 6.98 -13.56 4.63
N THR A 205 7.52 -12.40 5.01
CA THR A 205 7.96 -12.06 6.38
C THR A 205 7.00 -11.08 7.06
N GLY A 206 7.19 -10.83 8.36
CA GLY A 206 6.28 -10.02 9.18
C GLY A 206 6.19 -8.55 8.77
N ASP A 207 7.22 -8.01 8.12
CA ASP A 207 7.28 -6.65 7.57
C ASP A 207 6.58 -6.50 6.21
N MET A 208 5.90 -7.55 5.71
CA MET A 208 5.16 -7.53 4.45
C MET A 208 3.64 -7.53 4.70
N PHE A 209 2.89 -6.74 3.92
CA PHE A 209 1.42 -6.70 4.00
C PHE A 209 0.76 -8.07 3.81
N ALA A 210 1.37 -8.95 3.04
CA ALA A 210 0.93 -10.33 2.86
C ALA A 210 0.82 -11.09 4.20
N SER A 211 1.69 -10.82 5.20
CA SER A 211 1.58 -11.42 6.53
C SER A 211 0.30 -10.96 7.25
N THR A 212 -0.06 -9.67 7.09
CA THR A 212 -1.34 -9.13 7.56
C THR A 212 -2.53 -9.85 6.89
N ILE A 213 -2.52 -10.04 5.58
CA ILE A 213 -3.57 -10.76 4.84
C ILE A 213 -3.69 -12.22 5.30
N MET A 214 -2.57 -12.92 5.48
CA MET A 214 -2.56 -14.28 6.05
C MET A 214 -3.25 -14.32 7.43
N SER A 215 -2.99 -13.33 8.28
CA SER A 215 -3.61 -13.21 9.60
C SER A 215 -5.14 -13.04 9.50
N TYR A 216 -5.64 -12.20 8.58
CA TYR A 216 -7.08 -12.06 8.32
C TYR A 216 -7.72 -13.36 7.82
N ALA A 217 -6.97 -14.16 7.07
CA ALA A 217 -7.39 -15.51 6.64
C ALA A 217 -7.29 -16.56 7.75
N GLY A 218 -6.86 -16.19 8.95
CA GLY A 218 -6.72 -17.09 10.11
C GLY A 218 -5.46 -17.96 10.07
N VAL A 219 -4.46 -17.54 9.33
CA VAL A 219 -3.17 -18.21 9.24
C VAL A 219 -2.11 -17.36 9.94
N THR A 220 -1.50 -17.92 10.98
CA THR A 220 -0.35 -17.30 11.64
C THR A 220 0.89 -17.58 10.81
N ASN A 221 1.52 -16.53 10.28
CA ASN A 221 2.75 -16.65 9.53
C ASN A 221 3.90 -17.10 10.44
N VAL A 222 4.59 -18.18 10.10
CA VAL A 222 5.73 -18.69 10.90
C VAL A 222 6.95 -17.78 10.82
N PHE A 223 6.98 -16.84 9.87
CA PHE A 223 8.02 -15.83 9.69
C PHE A 223 7.58 -14.42 10.10
N ASP A 224 6.55 -14.30 10.95
CA ASP A 224 6.02 -13.01 11.40
C ASP A 224 7.04 -12.16 12.18
N SER A 225 8.06 -12.78 12.77
CA SER A 225 9.17 -12.10 13.45
C SER A 225 10.39 -11.83 12.55
N GLU A 226 10.37 -12.29 11.33
CA GLU A 226 11.45 -12.10 10.35
C GLU A 226 11.14 -10.89 9.47
N GLU A 227 12.18 -10.30 8.87
CA GLU A 227 12.11 -9.11 8.02
C GLU A 227 12.89 -9.30 6.72
N GLY A 228 12.60 -8.47 5.72
CA GLY A 228 13.36 -8.40 4.46
C GLY A 228 13.04 -9.51 3.47
N GLY A 229 11.90 -10.17 3.59
CA GLY A 229 11.42 -11.15 2.62
C GLY A 229 12.26 -12.44 2.55
N THR A 230 13.06 -12.73 3.60
CA THR A 230 13.95 -13.89 3.60
C THR A 230 13.70 -14.81 4.78
N TYR A 231 13.97 -16.10 4.57
CA TYR A 231 13.84 -17.10 5.63
C TYR A 231 15.08 -18.01 5.72
N ASP A 232 15.26 -18.62 6.88
CA ASP A 232 16.21 -19.69 7.10
C ASP A 232 15.49 -21.05 7.10
N PHE A 233 16.02 -22.01 6.33
CA PHE A 233 15.38 -23.33 6.21
C PHE A 233 15.30 -24.08 7.54
N ASP A 234 16.29 -23.93 8.43
CA ASP A 234 16.25 -24.57 9.74
C ASP A 234 15.14 -23.97 10.62
N SER A 235 14.90 -22.66 10.51
CA SER A 235 13.77 -21.97 11.16
C SER A 235 12.43 -22.49 10.63
N LEU A 236 12.29 -22.67 9.33
CA LEU A 236 11.10 -23.27 8.71
C LEU A 236 10.88 -24.70 9.21
N ARG A 237 11.93 -25.51 9.27
CA ARG A 237 11.89 -26.88 9.75
C ARG A 237 11.48 -26.99 11.24
N ILE A 238 11.98 -26.07 12.08
CA ILE A 238 11.63 -26.02 13.50
C ILE A 238 10.16 -25.62 13.68
N SER A 239 9.69 -24.62 12.91
CA SER A 239 8.32 -24.12 12.98
C SER A 239 7.31 -25.13 12.46
N ASN A 240 7.69 -25.97 11.48
CA ASN A 240 6.89 -27.07 10.91
C ASN A 240 5.42 -26.66 10.66
N PRO A 241 5.14 -25.74 9.73
CA PRO A 241 3.81 -25.14 9.54
C PRO A 241 2.74 -26.17 9.16
N ASN A 242 1.48 -25.88 9.50
CA ASN A 242 0.34 -26.73 9.15
C ASN A 242 -0.03 -26.65 7.65
N VAL A 243 0.31 -25.54 7.00
CA VAL A 243 0.11 -25.31 5.57
C VAL A 243 1.32 -24.58 4.99
N ILE A 244 1.73 -24.97 3.80
CA ILE A 244 2.74 -24.25 3.01
C ILE A 244 2.02 -23.71 1.78
N PHE A 245 1.91 -22.40 1.69
CA PHE A 245 1.60 -21.73 0.44
C PHE A 245 2.90 -21.49 -0.33
N CYS A 246 2.85 -21.53 -1.64
CA CYS A 246 4.05 -21.32 -2.44
C CYS A 246 3.71 -20.71 -3.82
N ALA A 247 4.70 -20.11 -4.44
CA ALA A 247 4.59 -19.60 -5.80
C ALA A 247 4.27 -20.72 -6.80
N PRO A 248 3.65 -20.41 -7.94
CA PRO A 248 3.32 -21.38 -8.97
C PRO A 248 4.55 -22.17 -9.45
N GLY A 249 4.42 -23.48 -9.56
CA GLY A 249 5.50 -24.40 -9.96
C GLY A 249 6.28 -25.01 -8.80
N LEU A 250 6.23 -24.44 -7.60
CA LEU A 250 7.03 -24.93 -6.46
C LEU A 250 6.40 -26.13 -5.72
N LYS A 251 5.10 -26.36 -5.87
CA LYS A 251 4.45 -27.46 -5.14
C LYS A 251 5.08 -28.81 -5.45
N GLU A 252 5.25 -29.13 -6.73
CA GLU A 252 5.86 -30.40 -7.16
C GLU A 252 7.31 -30.50 -6.69
N GLU A 253 8.05 -29.39 -6.65
CA GLU A 253 9.42 -29.36 -6.15
C GLU A 253 9.46 -29.63 -4.64
N ILE A 254 8.59 -28.99 -3.83
CA ILE A 254 8.47 -29.22 -2.40
C ILE A 254 8.12 -30.69 -2.12
N GLU A 255 7.13 -31.25 -2.80
CA GLU A 255 6.67 -32.62 -2.60
C GLU A 255 7.69 -33.68 -3.00
N ASN A 256 8.68 -33.36 -3.86
CA ASN A 256 9.76 -34.26 -4.28
C ASN A 256 11.11 -33.98 -3.60
N ASP A 257 11.25 -32.94 -2.82
CA ASP A 257 12.49 -32.61 -2.13
C ASP A 257 12.52 -33.27 -0.73
N SER A 258 13.47 -34.18 -0.54
CA SER A 258 13.64 -34.92 0.70
C SER A 258 13.84 -34.04 1.97
N ARG A 259 14.23 -32.78 1.81
CA ARG A 259 14.31 -31.81 2.89
C ARG A 259 12.94 -31.55 3.55
N PHE A 260 11.86 -31.73 2.77
CA PHE A 260 10.48 -31.50 3.21
C PHE A 260 9.73 -32.75 3.64
N ASP A 261 10.29 -33.95 3.52
CA ASP A 261 9.63 -35.24 3.85
C ASP A 261 9.03 -35.28 5.26
N ASP A 262 9.64 -34.59 6.21
CA ASP A 262 9.20 -34.54 7.61
C ASP A 262 8.18 -33.45 7.93
N PHE A 263 7.91 -32.54 6.99
CA PHE A 263 6.96 -31.44 7.22
C PHE A 263 5.52 -31.95 7.33
N GLN A 264 4.79 -31.44 8.33
CA GLN A 264 3.39 -31.82 8.54
C GLN A 264 2.51 -31.42 7.36
N ALA A 265 2.77 -30.23 6.79
CA ALA A 265 2.04 -29.73 5.61
C ALA A 265 2.17 -30.69 4.40
N VAL A 266 3.36 -31.24 4.18
CA VAL A 266 3.61 -32.20 3.08
C VAL A 266 2.91 -33.52 3.36
N LYS A 267 3.05 -34.08 4.56
CA LYS A 267 2.40 -35.34 4.98
C LYS A 267 0.87 -35.26 4.88
N ASP A 268 0.29 -34.09 5.14
CA ASP A 268 -1.16 -33.86 5.10
C ASP A 268 -1.67 -33.42 3.70
N GLY A 269 -0.80 -33.28 2.72
CA GLY A 269 -1.14 -32.79 1.38
C GLY A 269 -1.60 -31.32 1.37
N LYS A 270 -1.08 -30.51 2.27
CA LYS A 270 -1.42 -29.09 2.46
C LYS A 270 -0.33 -28.16 1.93
N VAL A 271 0.22 -28.49 0.76
CA VAL A 271 1.05 -27.61 -0.04
C VAL A 271 0.17 -27.02 -1.13
N VAL A 272 0.01 -25.70 -1.15
CA VAL A 272 -0.96 -24.99 -2.00
C VAL A 272 -0.25 -23.90 -2.78
N GLU A 273 -0.32 -23.99 -4.10
CA GLU A 273 0.15 -22.90 -4.97
C GLU A 273 -0.83 -21.74 -4.96
N LEU A 274 -0.31 -20.54 -4.76
CA LEU A 274 -1.03 -19.29 -4.93
C LEU A 274 -0.22 -18.37 -5.83
N ASP A 275 -0.92 -17.62 -6.68
CA ASP A 275 -0.28 -16.62 -7.52
C ASP A 275 0.44 -15.58 -6.65
N THR A 276 1.67 -15.21 -7.02
CA THR A 276 2.49 -14.23 -6.29
C THR A 276 1.80 -12.87 -6.19
N SER A 277 1.01 -12.51 -7.20
CA SER A 277 0.23 -11.27 -7.19
C SER A 277 -0.73 -11.14 -5.99
N LEU A 278 -1.21 -12.26 -5.45
CA LEU A 278 -2.04 -12.28 -4.24
C LEU A 278 -1.25 -11.90 -2.96
N MET A 279 0.07 -11.99 -3.02
CA MET A 279 0.96 -11.63 -1.91
C MET A 279 1.62 -10.26 -2.09
N GLU A 280 1.69 -9.75 -3.31
CA GLU A 280 2.47 -8.55 -3.65
C GLU A 280 1.59 -7.32 -3.94
N TRP A 281 0.43 -7.52 -4.56
CA TRP A 281 -0.42 -6.41 -4.97
C TRP A 281 -1.31 -5.95 -3.82
N GLN A 282 -1.41 -4.62 -3.67
CA GLN A 282 -2.04 -4.03 -2.49
C GLN A 282 -3.26 -3.15 -2.84
N GLY A 283 -3.94 -3.43 -3.93
CA GLY A 283 -5.08 -2.64 -4.36
C GLY A 283 -6.33 -3.49 -4.58
N ARG A 284 -6.71 -3.63 -5.83
CA ARG A 284 -7.92 -4.33 -6.25
C ARG A 284 -7.87 -5.85 -5.98
N THR A 285 -6.67 -6.40 -5.82
CA THR A 285 -6.43 -7.84 -5.63
C THR A 285 -6.69 -8.26 -4.19
N VAL A 286 -6.56 -7.36 -3.23
CA VAL A 286 -6.86 -7.59 -1.82
C VAL A 286 -8.38 -7.71 -1.61
#